data_be89a6625d23eaf656a2da9dc1f0fb82
#
_entry.id   be89a6625d23eaf656a2da9dc1f0fb82
#
_cell.length_a   1.000
_cell.length_b   1.000
_cell.length_c   1.000
_cell.angle_alpha   90.00
_cell.angle_beta   90.00
_cell.angle_gamma   90.00
#
_symmetry.space_group_name_H-M   'P 1'
#
loop_
_entity.id
_entity.type
_entity.pdbx_description
1 polymer ?
#
loop_
_entity_poly.entity_id
_entity_poly.type
_entity_poly.pdbx_seq_one_letter_code
_entity_poly.pdbx_strand_id
1 'polypeptide(L)'
;MPEKLLYLDIDMMAAKDIAELYNTNIKEYEYAAVKEKYGSKIIRPDYINAGMLLLNLNKIKETGLLEKARALIKKRKLPFADQDAIFWSTTSKLLLPRKFNEQASFRRQDTVICHFCKRLMYKPYPHTENFKQWQIDGIHKELKCFSFDDDLNEYLELSLIHI
;
A
#
# COMPACT_ATOMS: atom_id res chain seq x y z
N MET A 1 3.36 -1.40 24.61
CA MET A 1 2.77 -1.27 23.25
C MET A 1 3.81 -1.64 22.22
N PRO A 2 3.47 -2.23 21.10
CA PRO A 2 4.45 -2.50 20.04
C PRO A 2 5.10 -1.19 19.56
N GLU A 3 6.39 -1.24 19.28
CA GLU A 3 7.13 -0.07 18.80
C GLU A 3 6.91 0.17 17.31
N LYS A 4 6.65 -0.90 16.56
CA LYS A 4 6.37 -0.90 15.13
C LYS A 4 5.02 -1.51 14.81
N LEU A 5 4.37 -1.02 13.76
CA LEU A 5 3.12 -1.55 13.21
C LEU A 5 3.22 -1.59 11.69
N LEU A 6 2.88 -2.71 11.10
CA LEU A 6 2.68 -2.80 9.65
C LEU A 6 1.19 -2.59 9.34
N TYR A 7 0.90 -1.52 8.60
CA TYR A 7 -0.41 -1.23 8.04
C TYR A 7 -0.46 -1.70 6.59
N LEU A 8 -1.54 -2.36 6.23
CA LEU A 8 -1.83 -2.79 4.86
C LEU A 8 -3.28 -2.46 4.52
N ASP A 9 -3.52 -1.93 3.31
CA ASP A 9 -4.86 -1.79 2.75
C ASP A 9 -5.48 -3.16 2.48
N ILE A 10 -6.82 -3.22 2.50
CA ILE A 10 -7.56 -4.47 2.32
C ILE A 10 -7.46 -5.05 0.89
N ASP A 11 -6.99 -4.28 -0.08
CA ASP A 11 -6.73 -4.68 -1.46
C ASP A 11 -5.24 -5.03 -1.69
N MET A 12 -4.55 -5.44 -0.63
CA MET A 12 -3.19 -5.96 -0.66
C MET A 12 -3.12 -7.43 -0.31
N MET A 13 -2.16 -8.13 -0.92
CA MET A 13 -1.91 -9.54 -0.67
C MET A 13 -0.40 -9.81 -0.57
N ALA A 14 0.00 -10.51 0.49
CA ALA A 14 1.37 -10.99 0.63
C ALA A 14 1.55 -12.26 -0.22
N ALA A 15 2.42 -12.17 -1.23
CA ALA A 15 2.80 -13.28 -2.10
C ALA A 15 4.07 -14.00 -1.63
N LYS A 16 4.75 -13.47 -0.61
CA LYS A 16 5.95 -14.02 0.02
C LYS A 16 6.03 -13.61 1.48
N ASP A 17 6.99 -14.22 2.20
CA ASP A 17 7.29 -13.85 3.60
C ASP A 17 7.58 -12.34 3.73
N ILE A 18 6.90 -11.71 4.67
CA ILE A 18 7.01 -10.28 4.98
C ILE A 18 8.04 -9.96 6.07
N ALA A 19 8.77 -10.95 6.57
CA ALA A 19 9.72 -10.78 7.67
C ALA A 19 10.83 -9.75 7.32
N GLU A 20 11.32 -9.75 6.08
CA GLU A 20 12.30 -8.76 5.61
C GLU A 20 11.75 -7.33 5.75
N LEU A 21 10.50 -7.11 5.35
CA LEU A 21 9.82 -5.82 5.48
C LEU A 21 9.70 -5.42 6.94
N TYR A 22 9.13 -6.32 7.77
CA TYR A 22 8.88 -6.01 9.19
C TYR A 22 10.17 -5.75 9.96
N ASN A 23 11.27 -6.44 9.62
CA ASN A 23 12.58 -6.29 10.26
C ASN A 23 13.37 -5.07 9.75
N THR A 24 12.87 -4.33 8.77
CA THR A 24 13.52 -3.10 8.30
C THR A 24 13.74 -2.12 9.47
N ASN A 25 14.95 -1.57 9.55
CA ASN A 25 15.27 -0.58 10.58
C ASN A 25 14.68 0.78 10.22
N ILE A 26 13.73 1.23 11.03
CA ILE A 26 13.06 2.54 10.87
C ILE A 26 13.18 3.44 12.09
N LYS A 27 14.21 3.24 12.93
CA LYS A 27 14.36 3.98 14.20
C LYS A 27 14.37 5.50 14.02
N GLU A 28 14.98 5.99 12.94
CA GLU A 28 15.10 7.43 12.66
C GLU A 28 13.94 8.00 11.83
N TYR A 29 13.00 7.15 11.40
CA TYR A 29 11.92 7.53 10.51
C TYR A 29 10.57 7.39 11.21
N GLU A 30 9.62 8.25 10.86
CA GLU A 30 8.22 8.15 11.28
C GLU A 30 7.57 6.90 10.67
N TYR A 31 7.90 6.63 9.40
CA TYR A 31 7.45 5.44 8.70
C TYR A 31 8.37 5.07 7.54
N ALA A 32 8.19 3.85 7.04
CA ALA A 32 8.71 3.43 5.75
C ALA A 32 7.54 3.10 4.80
N ALA A 33 7.70 3.47 3.52
CA ALA A 33 6.69 3.28 2.47
C ALA A 33 7.34 3.14 1.10
N VAL A 34 6.58 2.64 0.13
CA VAL A 34 7.00 2.57 -1.27
C VAL A 34 6.49 3.80 -2.04
N LYS A 35 7.24 4.26 -3.03
CA LYS A 35 6.82 5.34 -3.92
C LYS A 35 5.51 4.99 -4.63
N GLU A 36 4.61 5.96 -4.74
CA GLU A 36 3.46 5.83 -5.59
C GLU A 36 3.90 5.91 -7.07
N LYS A 37 3.39 5.00 -7.89
CA LYS A 37 3.87 4.76 -9.26
C LYS A 37 3.76 5.97 -10.19
N TYR A 38 2.67 6.72 -10.09
CA TYR A 38 2.38 7.89 -10.92
C TYR A 38 2.63 9.19 -10.17
N GLY A 39 2.20 9.31 -8.93
CA GLY A 39 2.41 10.48 -8.10
C GLY A 39 3.87 10.82 -7.91
N SER A 40 4.75 9.82 -7.87
CA SER A 40 6.20 10.06 -7.85
C SER A 40 6.74 10.74 -9.11
N LYS A 41 6.00 10.74 -10.22
CA LYS A 41 6.37 11.40 -11.47
C LYS A 41 5.74 12.77 -11.63
N ILE A 42 4.52 12.97 -11.11
CA ILE A 42 3.71 14.17 -11.38
C ILE A 42 3.54 15.08 -10.18
N ILE A 43 3.63 14.56 -8.95
CA ILE A 43 3.47 15.34 -7.71
C ILE A 43 4.84 15.67 -7.13
N ARG A 44 5.61 14.62 -6.77
CA ARG A 44 6.94 14.77 -6.18
C ARG A 44 7.73 13.46 -6.28
N PRO A 45 9.04 13.47 -6.58
CA PRO A 45 9.83 12.24 -6.80
C PRO A 45 9.87 11.24 -5.65
N ASP A 46 9.57 11.68 -4.44
CA ASP A 46 9.50 10.89 -3.20
C ASP A 46 8.08 10.69 -2.69
N TYR A 47 7.06 10.97 -3.53
CA TYR A 47 5.66 10.76 -3.18
C TYR A 47 5.37 9.29 -2.99
N ILE A 48 4.69 8.95 -1.88
CA ILE A 48 4.48 7.57 -1.43
C ILE A 48 3.07 7.08 -1.73
N ASN A 49 2.93 5.77 -1.81
CA ASN A 49 1.63 5.11 -1.73
C ASN A 49 1.38 4.69 -0.28
N ALA A 50 0.25 5.11 0.29
CA ALA A 50 -0.09 4.90 1.70
C ALA A 50 -0.71 3.53 1.99
N GLY A 51 -0.98 2.70 0.96
CA GLY A 51 -1.58 1.38 1.15
C GLY A 51 -0.70 0.41 1.96
N MET A 52 0.61 0.59 1.95
CA MET A 52 1.53 -0.12 2.82
C MET A 52 2.41 0.86 3.58
N LEU A 53 2.34 0.81 4.92
CA LEU A 53 3.14 1.64 5.81
C LEU A 53 3.72 0.79 6.94
N LEU A 54 5.05 0.79 7.07
CA LEU A 54 5.70 0.30 8.28
C LEU A 54 5.90 1.51 9.21
N LEU A 55 5.13 1.56 10.29
CA LEU A 55 5.02 2.71 11.20
C LEU A 55 5.93 2.55 12.40
N ASN A 56 6.69 3.60 12.76
CA ASN A 56 7.39 3.73 14.04
C ASN A 56 6.50 4.51 15.01
N LEU A 57 5.80 3.80 15.88
CA LEU A 57 4.79 4.40 16.75
C LEU A 57 5.39 5.39 17.76
N ASN A 58 6.62 5.16 18.20
CA ASN A 58 7.31 6.08 19.12
C ASN A 58 7.67 7.39 18.40
N LYS A 59 8.25 7.29 17.21
CA LYS A 59 8.63 8.47 16.42
C LYS A 59 7.42 9.27 15.98
N ILE A 60 6.35 8.61 15.56
CA ILE A 60 5.07 9.25 15.20
C ILE A 60 4.49 10.06 16.35
N LYS A 61 4.54 9.52 17.59
CA LYS A 61 4.08 10.25 18.79
C LYS A 61 4.98 11.44 19.10
N GLU A 62 6.31 11.24 19.03
CA GLU A 62 7.30 12.29 19.26
C GLU A 62 7.09 13.48 18.33
N THR A 63 6.88 13.22 17.04
CA THR A 63 6.77 14.28 16.01
C THR A 63 5.35 14.83 15.87
N GLY A 64 4.35 14.16 16.41
CA GLY A 64 2.94 14.53 16.23
C GLY A 64 2.43 14.35 14.80
N LEU A 65 2.94 13.38 14.05
CA LEU A 65 2.58 13.15 12.64
C LEU A 65 1.06 13.04 12.44
N LEU A 66 0.37 12.22 13.23
CA LEU A 66 -1.06 11.98 13.07
C LEU A 66 -1.91 13.22 13.40
N GLU A 67 -1.50 13.99 14.39
CA GLU A 67 -2.14 15.27 14.75
C GLU A 67 -2.00 16.27 13.61
N LYS A 68 -0.80 16.40 13.03
CA LYS A 68 -0.54 17.25 11.86
C LYS A 68 -1.37 16.81 10.65
N ALA A 69 -1.40 15.50 10.37
CA ALA A 69 -2.19 14.95 9.26
C ALA A 69 -3.70 15.24 9.43
N ARG A 70 -4.26 15.03 10.64
CA ARG A 70 -5.66 15.38 10.94
C ARG A 70 -5.94 16.89 10.80
N ALA A 71 -5.02 17.72 11.26
CA ALA A 71 -5.15 19.17 11.12
C ALA A 71 -5.14 19.59 9.64
N LEU A 72 -4.30 18.95 8.83
CA LEU A 72 -4.21 19.21 7.39
C LEU A 72 -5.50 18.84 6.66
N ILE A 73 -6.09 17.67 6.95
CA ILE A 73 -7.37 17.23 6.38
C ILE A 73 -8.51 18.22 6.73
N LYS A 74 -8.52 18.72 7.97
CA LYS A 74 -9.52 19.71 8.38
C LYS A 74 -9.35 21.06 7.69
N LYS A 75 -8.13 21.44 7.36
CA LYS A 75 -7.77 22.74 6.80
C LYS A 75 -8.02 22.84 5.29
N ARG A 76 -7.85 21.76 4.56
CA ARG A 76 -7.99 21.77 3.10
C ARG A 76 -8.44 20.41 2.55
N LYS A 77 -9.11 20.43 1.41
CA LYS A 77 -9.45 19.23 0.66
C LYS A 77 -8.17 18.66 0.01
N LEU A 78 -7.93 17.37 0.20
CA LEU A 78 -6.76 16.66 -0.31
C LEU A 78 -7.22 15.69 -1.40
N PRO A 79 -6.64 15.74 -2.62
CA PRO A 79 -7.01 14.85 -3.73
C PRO A 79 -6.88 13.35 -3.41
N PHE A 80 -5.84 12.98 -2.69
CA PHE A 80 -5.55 11.60 -2.30
C PHE A 80 -5.71 11.38 -0.79
N ALA A 81 -6.64 12.13 -0.17
CA ALA A 81 -7.11 11.97 1.21
C ALA A 81 -5.98 11.74 2.23
N ASP A 82 -5.96 10.55 2.84
CA ASP A 82 -5.02 10.14 3.88
C ASP A 82 -3.57 10.02 3.38
N GLN A 83 -3.37 9.56 2.15
CA GLN A 83 -2.05 9.49 1.51
C GLN A 83 -1.39 10.87 1.46
N ASP A 84 -2.13 11.88 0.97
CA ASP A 84 -1.65 13.27 0.97
C ASP A 84 -1.42 13.77 2.39
N ALA A 85 -2.34 13.49 3.30
CA ALA A 85 -2.24 13.97 4.67
C ALA A 85 -0.98 13.45 5.37
N ILE A 86 -0.68 12.17 5.24
CA ILE A 86 0.52 11.55 5.80
C ILE A 86 1.76 12.10 5.10
N PHE A 87 1.76 12.13 3.76
CA PHE A 87 2.91 12.57 2.98
C PHE A 87 3.32 14.02 3.27
N TRP A 88 2.36 14.95 3.30
CA TRP A 88 2.64 16.37 3.51
C TRP A 88 2.89 16.76 4.97
N SER A 89 2.56 15.86 5.91
CA SER A 89 2.77 16.11 7.35
C SER A 89 4.04 15.49 7.90
N THR A 90 4.66 14.56 7.18
CA THR A 90 5.87 13.85 7.64
C THR A 90 7.11 14.75 7.64
N THR A 91 7.97 14.54 8.62
CA THR A 91 9.30 15.13 8.71
C THR A 91 10.40 14.15 8.31
N SER A 92 10.15 12.84 8.43
CA SER A 92 11.14 11.80 8.09
C SER A 92 10.47 10.51 7.65
N LYS A 93 10.84 10.02 6.47
CA LYS A 93 10.35 8.75 5.92
C LYS A 93 11.46 7.97 5.25
N LEU A 94 11.37 6.65 5.29
CA LEU A 94 12.23 5.74 4.55
C LEU A 94 11.51 5.25 3.29
N LEU A 95 12.16 5.38 2.14
CA LEU A 95 11.63 4.82 0.90
C LEU A 95 12.10 3.38 0.73
N LEU A 96 11.13 2.49 0.59
CA LEU A 96 11.36 1.06 0.43
C LEU A 96 11.38 0.64 -1.05
N PRO A 97 12.01 -0.49 -1.37
CA PRO A 97 11.93 -1.12 -2.67
C PRO A 97 10.48 -1.44 -3.07
N ARG A 98 10.19 -1.31 -4.37
CA ARG A 98 8.87 -1.57 -4.95
C ARG A 98 8.30 -2.95 -4.63
N LYS A 99 9.12 -3.98 -4.44
CA LYS A 99 8.70 -5.34 -4.12
C LYS A 99 7.74 -5.44 -2.92
N PHE A 100 7.78 -4.46 -2.01
CA PHE A 100 6.91 -4.41 -0.83
C PHE A 100 5.57 -3.69 -1.05
N ASN A 101 5.35 -3.12 -2.24
CA ASN A 101 4.08 -2.54 -2.65
C ASN A 101 4.06 -2.51 -4.18
N GLU A 102 3.88 -3.67 -4.81
CA GLU A 102 3.85 -3.79 -6.26
C GLU A 102 2.50 -3.33 -6.80
N GLN A 103 2.50 -2.16 -7.42
CA GLN A 103 1.34 -1.48 -7.98
C GLN A 103 1.17 -1.76 -9.49
N ALA A 104 1.93 -2.69 -10.06
CA ALA A 104 1.82 -3.05 -11.47
C ALA A 104 0.70 -4.07 -11.70
N SER A 105 0.22 -4.16 -12.95
CA SER A 105 -0.77 -5.16 -13.38
C SER A 105 -0.17 -6.57 -13.53
N PHE A 106 1.11 -6.74 -13.23
CA PHE A 106 1.80 -8.01 -13.31
C PHE A 106 2.72 -8.17 -12.10
N ARG A 107 2.76 -9.39 -11.60
CA ARG A 107 3.68 -9.80 -10.55
C ARG A 107 5.08 -9.92 -11.12
N ARG A 108 6.08 -9.44 -10.39
CA ARG A 108 7.49 -9.68 -10.68
C ARG A 108 8.02 -10.81 -9.81
N GLN A 109 9.12 -11.40 -10.23
CA GLN A 109 9.74 -12.50 -9.50
C GLN A 109 10.13 -12.11 -8.07
N ASP A 110 10.51 -10.85 -7.82
CA ASP A 110 10.89 -10.31 -6.52
C ASP A 110 9.73 -9.72 -5.72
N THR A 111 8.49 -9.69 -6.24
CA THR A 111 7.33 -9.16 -5.54
C THR A 111 7.07 -9.90 -4.24
N VAL A 112 6.92 -9.14 -3.16
CA VAL A 112 6.57 -9.64 -1.81
C VAL A 112 5.12 -9.32 -1.49
N ILE A 113 4.67 -8.08 -1.77
CA ILE A 113 3.28 -7.65 -1.57
C ILE A 113 2.73 -7.10 -2.89
N CYS A 114 1.60 -7.66 -3.33
CA CYS A 114 0.79 -7.15 -4.45
C CYS A 114 -0.22 -6.14 -3.93
N HIS A 115 -0.39 -5.02 -4.64
CA HIS A 115 -1.37 -4.00 -4.31
C HIS A 115 -2.29 -3.76 -5.50
N PHE A 116 -3.55 -4.15 -5.38
CA PHE A 116 -4.58 -4.03 -6.41
C PHE A 116 -5.25 -2.65 -6.39
N CYS A 117 -4.47 -1.62 -6.10
CA CYS A 117 -4.95 -0.25 -5.96
C CYS A 117 -5.57 0.29 -7.24
N LYS A 118 -6.56 1.17 -7.07
CA LYS A 118 -7.24 1.88 -8.15
C LYS A 118 -6.24 2.70 -8.96
N ARG A 119 -6.35 2.62 -10.29
CA ARG A 119 -5.56 3.40 -11.23
C ARG A 119 -6.40 4.47 -11.86
N LEU A 120 -6.05 5.72 -11.64
CA LEU A 120 -6.77 6.88 -12.21
C LEU A 120 -6.68 6.96 -13.74
N MET A 121 -5.64 6.39 -14.33
CA MET A 121 -5.29 6.56 -15.74
C MET A 121 -5.77 5.44 -16.67
N TYR A 122 -6.26 4.33 -16.13
CA TYR A 122 -6.68 3.16 -16.93
C TYR A 122 -8.10 2.76 -16.59
N LYS A 123 -9.01 2.97 -17.54
CA LYS A 123 -10.38 2.42 -17.49
C LYS A 123 -10.48 1.25 -18.48
N PRO A 124 -11.28 0.24 -18.14
CA PRO A 124 -11.85 -0.07 -16.83
C PRO A 124 -10.82 -0.85 -15.99
N TYR A 125 -10.44 -0.35 -14.85
CA TYR A 125 -9.66 -1.11 -13.90
C TYR A 125 -10.58 -1.63 -12.81
N PRO A 126 -10.70 -2.95 -12.60
CA PRO A 126 -11.50 -3.46 -11.49
C PRO A 126 -10.94 -2.89 -10.19
N HIS A 127 -11.75 -2.10 -9.51
CA HIS A 127 -11.39 -1.58 -8.22
C HIS A 127 -11.72 -2.66 -7.19
N THR A 128 -10.70 -3.20 -6.59
CA THR A 128 -10.85 -4.27 -5.62
C THR A 128 -10.96 -3.69 -4.22
N GLU A 129 -12.18 -3.45 -3.76
CA GLU A 129 -12.42 -3.15 -2.34
C GLU A 129 -12.38 -4.43 -1.48
N ASN A 130 -12.64 -5.59 -2.10
CA ASN A 130 -12.54 -6.92 -1.51
C ASN A 130 -12.18 -7.92 -2.60
N PHE A 131 -11.37 -8.92 -2.32
CA PHE A 131 -11.06 -10.02 -3.23
C PHE A 131 -12.25 -10.98 -3.35
N LYS A 132 -13.21 -10.60 -4.17
CA LYS A 132 -14.34 -11.47 -4.53
C LYS A 132 -14.12 -12.07 -5.90
N GLN A 133 -14.78 -13.18 -6.18
CA GLN A 133 -14.66 -13.90 -7.46
C GLN A 133 -14.88 -12.98 -8.66
N TRP A 134 -15.85 -12.07 -8.61
CA TRP A 134 -16.11 -11.14 -9.70
C TRP A 134 -14.95 -10.17 -10.01
N GLN A 135 -14.13 -9.86 -9.00
CA GLN A 135 -12.95 -9.01 -9.19
C GLN A 135 -11.82 -9.76 -9.87
N ILE A 136 -11.63 -11.03 -9.52
CA ILE A 136 -10.70 -11.94 -10.23
C ILE A 136 -11.14 -12.09 -11.68
N ASP A 137 -12.43 -12.33 -11.92
CA ASP A 137 -13.00 -12.39 -13.25
C ASP A 137 -12.75 -11.09 -14.06
N GLY A 138 -12.87 -9.93 -13.40
CA GLY A 138 -12.58 -8.65 -14.02
C GLY A 138 -11.10 -8.50 -14.39
N ILE A 139 -10.18 -8.91 -13.50
CA ILE A 139 -8.74 -8.92 -13.76
C ILE A 139 -8.44 -9.81 -14.98
N HIS A 140 -9.04 -10.98 -15.09
CA HIS A 140 -8.86 -11.89 -16.21
C HIS A 140 -9.49 -11.37 -17.49
N LYS A 141 -10.78 -10.97 -17.45
CA LYS A 141 -11.55 -10.59 -18.64
C LYS A 141 -11.14 -9.25 -19.22
N GLU A 142 -10.91 -8.26 -18.36
CA GLU A 142 -10.66 -6.88 -18.78
C GLU A 142 -9.16 -6.57 -18.94
N LEU A 143 -8.34 -7.04 -18.00
CA LEU A 143 -6.92 -6.75 -18.00
C LEU A 143 -6.07 -7.83 -18.66
N LYS A 144 -6.64 -9.01 -18.94
CA LYS A 144 -5.91 -10.20 -19.43
C LYS A 144 -4.68 -10.50 -18.57
N CYS A 145 -4.79 -10.29 -17.28
CA CYS A 145 -3.72 -10.48 -16.31
C CYS A 145 -3.97 -11.77 -15.52
N PHE A 146 -3.06 -12.73 -15.65
CA PHE A 146 -3.09 -14.03 -14.99
C PHE A 146 -1.91 -14.23 -14.03
N SER A 147 -1.08 -13.21 -13.86
CA SER A 147 0.18 -13.28 -13.10
C SER A 147 -0.01 -13.46 -11.59
N PHE A 148 -1.25 -13.38 -11.10
CA PHE A 148 -1.59 -13.44 -9.68
C PHE A 148 -2.51 -14.62 -9.35
N ASP A 149 -2.75 -15.52 -10.30
CA ASP A 149 -3.75 -16.58 -10.14
C ASP A 149 -3.45 -17.51 -8.97
N ASP A 150 -2.20 -17.92 -8.81
CA ASP A 150 -1.81 -18.79 -7.71
C ASP A 150 -2.07 -18.11 -6.35
N ASP A 151 -1.66 -16.84 -6.21
CA ASP A 151 -1.86 -16.07 -4.99
C ASP A 151 -3.36 -15.80 -4.71
N LEU A 152 -4.14 -15.52 -5.77
CA LEU A 152 -5.58 -15.25 -5.65
C LEU A 152 -6.37 -16.51 -5.30
N ASN A 153 -6.00 -17.66 -5.86
CA ASN A 153 -6.62 -18.93 -5.53
C ASN A 153 -6.31 -19.35 -4.09
N GLU A 154 -5.06 -19.23 -3.65
CA GLU A 154 -4.69 -19.47 -2.25
C GLU A 154 -5.49 -18.56 -1.29
N TYR A 155 -5.64 -17.28 -1.61
CA TYR A 155 -6.46 -16.36 -0.82
C TYR A 155 -7.93 -16.80 -0.76
N LEU A 156 -8.50 -17.23 -1.87
CA LEU A 156 -9.90 -17.70 -1.90
C LEU A 156 -10.08 -18.96 -1.06
N GLU A 157 -9.16 -19.91 -1.13
CA GLU A 157 -9.20 -21.12 -0.30
C GLU A 157 -9.16 -20.78 1.19
N LEU A 158 -8.25 -19.88 1.60
CA LEU A 158 -8.16 -19.42 2.98
C LEU A 158 -9.43 -18.68 3.45
N SER A 159 -10.07 -17.91 2.57
CA SER A 159 -11.29 -17.18 2.90
C SER A 159 -12.50 -18.08 3.13
N LEU A 160 -12.53 -19.27 2.52
CA LEU A 160 -13.60 -20.26 2.69
C LEU A 160 -13.51 -21.03 4.01
N ILE A 161 -12.34 -21.04 4.66
CA ILE A 161 -12.13 -21.74 5.94
C ILE A 161 -12.72 -20.96 7.13
N HIS A 162 -13.02 -19.68 6.95
CA HIS A 162 -13.46 -18.78 8.03
C HIS A 162 -14.94 -18.36 7.93
N ILE A 163 -15.73 -19.05 7.09
CA ILE A 163 -17.19 -18.96 7.05
C ILE A 163 -17.76 -20.25 7.69
#